data_367b450813fc8cebbe1fe9e197e7d933
#
_entry.id   367b450813fc8cebbe1fe9e197e7d933
#
_cell.length_a   1.000
_cell.length_b   1.000
_cell.length_c   1.000
_cell.angle_alpha   90.00
_cell.angle_beta   90.00
_cell.angle_gamma   90.00
#
_symmetry.space_group_name_H-M   'P 1'
#
loop_
_entity.id
_entity.type
_entity.pdbx_description
1 polymer ?
#
loop_
_entity_poly.entity_id
_entity_poly.type
_entity_poly.pdbx_seq_one_letter_code
_entity_poly.pdbx_strand_id
1 'polypeptide(L)'
;MQDFTRRTLLQGGTALAAAGALTGPALLDFAKAWAQAAPWKPEKGAKLTVMRWKRFVPAEDDAFNAMVAAFKAATGVEMNVFSESFEDVQPKASVAANTGSGLDVVWGLHTLPQLFPSQVLPMNDVADYLGKKYGGWTDAASVTCKQ
;
A
#
# COMPACT_ATOMS: atom_id res chain seq x y z
N MET A 1 21.40 -4.11 22.38
CA MET A 1 21.82 -4.53 21.03
C MET A 1 21.55 -6.03 20.96
N GLN A 2 20.45 -6.44 20.34
CA GLN A 2 20.12 -7.86 20.20
C GLN A 2 20.86 -8.40 18.99
N ASP A 3 21.70 -9.42 19.22
CA ASP A 3 22.44 -10.10 18.15
C ASP A 3 21.46 -10.80 17.20
N PHE A 4 21.37 -10.28 16.01
CA PHE A 4 20.65 -10.92 14.90
C PHE A 4 21.44 -12.15 14.44
N THR A 5 21.10 -13.32 14.94
CA THR A 5 21.71 -14.57 14.51
C THR A 5 21.04 -15.10 13.24
N ARG A 6 21.81 -15.88 12.42
CA ARG A 6 21.28 -16.56 11.22
C ARG A 6 20.04 -17.40 11.51
N ARG A 7 19.89 -17.88 12.74
CA ARG A 7 18.73 -18.66 13.21
C ARG A 7 17.48 -17.81 13.35
N THR A 8 17.60 -16.54 13.77
CA THR A 8 16.49 -15.58 13.86
C THR A 8 16.01 -15.17 12.47
N LEU A 9 16.93 -15.10 11.51
CA LEU A 9 16.62 -14.84 10.10
C LEU A 9 15.85 -16.00 9.45
N LEU A 10 16.19 -17.24 9.79
CA LEU A 10 15.50 -18.45 9.30
C LEU A 10 14.12 -18.63 9.96
N GLN A 11 13.95 -18.24 11.21
CA GLN A 11 12.65 -18.24 11.88
C GLN A 11 11.73 -17.11 11.40
N GLY A 12 12.29 -15.96 11.01
CA GLY A 12 11.56 -14.89 10.31
C GLY A 12 11.21 -15.25 8.87
N GLY A 13 12.03 -16.10 8.21
CA GLY A 13 11.81 -16.57 6.84
C GLY A 13 10.57 -17.46 6.67
N THR A 14 10.15 -18.17 7.70
CA THR A 14 8.89 -18.95 7.65
C THR A 14 7.65 -18.07 7.63
N ALA A 15 7.69 -16.85 8.19
CA ALA A 15 6.59 -15.89 8.07
C ALA A 15 6.53 -15.25 6.68
N LEU A 16 7.68 -15.06 6.02
CA LEU A 16 7.74 -14.57 4.63
C LEU A 16 7.38 -15.65 3.60
N ALA A 17 7.69 -16.92 3.88
CA ALA A 17 7.27 -18.03 3.04
C ALA A 17 5.75 -18.22 3.08
N ALA A 18 5.09 -17.91 4.19
CA ALA A 18 3.64 -17.88 4.28
C ALA A 18 3.01 -16.73 3.47
N ALA A 19 3.70 -15.60 3.30
CA ALA A 19 3.25 -14.49 2.46
C ALA A 19 3.31 -14.82 0.96
N GLY A 20 4.24 -15.67 0.52
CA GLY A 20 4.32 -16.18 -0.85
C GLY A 20 3.25 -17.22 -1.23
N ALA A 21 2.55 -17.76 -0.23
CA ALA A 21 1.47 -18.75 -0.42
C ALA A 21 0.05 -18.14 -0.33
N LEU A 22 -0.08 -16.83 -0.14
CA LEU A 22 -1.38 -16.16 -0.10
C LEU A 22 -1.93 -15.99 -1.52
N THR A 23 -2.54 -17.05 -2.04
CA THR A 23 -3.27 -17.04 -3.31
C THR A 23 -4.72 -17.48 -3.08
N GLY A 24 -5.64 -16.97 -3.89
CA GLY A 24 -7.04 -17.41 -3.87
C GLY A 24 -7.72 -17.21 -2.50
N PRO A 25 -8.32 -18.28 -1.93
CA PRO A 25 -9.12 -18.18 -0.70
C PRO A 25 -8.36 -17.62 0.51
N ALA A 26 -7.09 -18.00 0.67
CA ALA A 26 -6.27 -17.53 1.80
C ALA A 26 -6.01 -16.01 1.77
N LEU A 27 -5.82 -15.46 0.58
CA LEU A 27 -5.68 -14.00 0.41
C LEU A 27 -6.99 -13.27 0.75
N LEU A 28 -8.12 -13.84 0.33
CA LEU A 28 -9.43 -13.28 0.64
C LEU A 28 -9.73 -13.31 2.15
N ASP A 29 -9.41 -14.41 2.83
CA ASP A 29 -9.61 -14.53 4.27
C ASP A 29 -8.70 -13.56 5.04
N PHE A 30 -7.46 -13.39 4.59
CA PHE A 30 -6.55 -12.38 5.13
C PHE A 30 -7.11 -10.96 4.94
N ALA A 31 -7.59 -10.62 3.73
CA ALA A 31 -8.17 -9.32 3.43
C ALA A 31 -9.43 -9.04 4.25
N LYS A 32 -10.30 -10.04 4.44
CA LYS A 32 -11.49 -9.93 5.30
C LYS A 32 -11.12 -9.71 6.76
N ALA A 33 -10.18 -10.51 7.29
CA ALA A 33 -9.71 -10.37 8.66
C ALA A 33 -9.09 -8.98 8.89
N TRP A 34 -8.33 -8.48 7.92
CA TRP A 34 -7.75 -7.15 7.99
C TRP A 34 -8.82 -6.06 7.96
N ALA A 35 -9.78 -6.13 7.03
CA ALA A 35 -10.88 -5.16 6.92
C ALA A 35 -11.77 -5.12 8.17
N GLN A 36 -11.94 -6.27 8.86
CA GLN A 36 -12.67 -6.32 10.13
C GLN A 36 -11.87 -5.72 11.30
N ALA A 37 -10.56 -5.91 11.32
CA ALA A 37 -9.68 -5.44 12.37
C ALA A 37 -9.28 -3.95 12.24
N ALA A 38 -9.41 -3.37 11.03
CA ALA A 38 -9.09 -1.98 10.81
C ALA A 38 -10.07 -1.05 11.56
N PRO A 39 -9.58 0.02 12.20
CA PRO A 39 -10.44 0.97 12.90
C PRO A 39 -11.31 1.81 11.96
N TRP A 40 -10.92 1.90 10.70
CA TRP A 40 -11.66 2.62 9.66
C TRP A 40 -12.59 1.67 8.91
N LYS A 41 -13.75 2.17 8.57
CA LYS A 41 -14.71 1.44 7.74
C LYS A 41 -14.91 2.21 6.43
N PRO A 42 -14.82 1.52 5.27
CA PRO A 42 -15.06 2.16 4.00
C PRO A 42 -16.54 2.56 3.87
N GLU A 43 -16.79 3.65 3.18
CA GLU A 43 -18.14 4.02 2.77
C GLU A 43 -18.69 3.01 1.77
N LYS A 44 -19.98 2.70 1.90
CA LYS A 44 -20.64 1.75 1.00
C LYS A 44 -20.67 2.30 -0.42
N GLY A 45 -20.14 1.54 -1.36
CA GLY A 45 -20.07 1.91 -2.77
C GLY A 45 -18.96 2.90 -3.12
N ALA A 46 -18.00 3.13 -2.20
CA ALA A 46 -16.84 3.94 -2.48
C ALA A 46 -16.04 3.38 -3.65
N LYS A 47 -15.45 4.30 -4.43
CA LYS A 47 -14.56 3.99 -5.55
C LYS A 47 -13.25 4.71 -5.35
N LEU A 48 -12.15 4.04 -5.67
CA LEU A 48 -10.80 4.61 -5.63
C LEU A 48 -10.16 4.51 -7.00
N THR A 49 -9.52 5.58 -7.40
CA THR A 49 -8.69 5.67 -8.59
C THR A 49 -7.24 5.68 -8.14
N VAL A 50 -6.51 4.61 -8.45
CA VAL A 50 -5.14 4.37 -7.99
C VAL A 50 -4.20 4.39 -9.17
N MET A 51 -3.16 5.21 -9.11
CA MET A 51 -2.09 5.21 -10.09
C MET A 51 -0.83 4.61 -9.48
N ARG A 52 -0.20 3.69 -10.20
CA ARG A 52 1.11 3.11 -9.86
C ARG A 52 2.02 3.08 -11.08
N TRP A 53 3.32 2.95 -10.85
CA TRP A 53 4.23 2.69 -11.96
C TRP A 53 4.08 1.25 -12.47
N LYS A 54 4.26 1.07 -13.76
CA LYS A 54 4.29 -0.25 -14.41
C LYS A 54 5.53 -1.03 -13.94
N ARG A 55 5.33 -2.26 -13.49
CA ARG A 55 6.41 -3.11 -13.00
C ARG A 55 7.09 -3.86 -14.14
N PHE A 56 8.32 -4.30 -13.88
CA PHE A 56 9.11 -5.04 -14.88
C PHE A 56 8.82 -6.54 -14.85
N VAL A 57 8.20 -7.04 -13.78
CA VAL A 57 7.92 -8.46 -13.58
C VAL A 57 6.41 -8.70 -13.65
N PRO A 58 5.90 -9.40 -14.68
CA PRO A 58 4.46 -9.66 -14.84
C PRO A 58 3.80 -10.30 -13.60
N ALA A 59 4.49 -11.22 -12.93
CA ALA A 59 3.99 -11.88 -11.74
C ALA A 59 3.69 -10.90 -10.57
N GLU A 60 4.35 -9.74 -10.54
CA GLU A 60 4.05 -8.70 -9.56
C GLU A 60 2.71 -8.00 -9.87
N ASP A 61 2.41 -7.78 -11.15
CA ASP A 61 1.13 -7.23 -11.56
C ASP A 61 -0.01 -8.21 -11.27
N ASP A 62 0.20 -9.50 -11.49
CA ASP A 62 -0.77 -10.55 -11.16
C ASP A 62 -1.05 -10.60 -9.66
N ALA A 63 0.00 -10.56 -8.83
CA ALA A 63 -0.13 -10.52 -7.38
C ALA A 63 -0.86 -9.27 -6.89
N PHE A 64 -0.55 -8.11 -7.47
CA PHE A 64 -1.23 -6.86 -7.13
C PHE A 64 -2.71 -6.90 -7.53
N ASN A 65 -3.04 -7.39 -8.72
CA ASN A 65 -4.42 -7.55 -9.18
C ASN A 65 -5.22 -8.52 -8.28
N ALA A 66 -4.59 -9.59 -7.82
CA ALA A 66 -5.19 -10.51 -6.85
C ALA A 66 -5.49 -9.80 -5.51
N MET A 67 -4.58 -8.95 -5.02
CA MET A 67 -4.83 -8.14 -3.82
C MET A 67 -5.97 -7.14 -4.02
N VAL A 68 -6.06 -6.49 -5.17
CA VAL A 68 -7.17 -5.58 -5.52
C VAL A 68 -8.51 -6.31 -5.51
N ALA A 69 -8.56 -7.49 -6.10
CA ALA A 69 -9.76 -8.33 -6.10
C ALA A 69 -10.17 -8.76 -4.69
N ALA A 70 -9.21 -9.17 -3.86
CA ALA A 70 -9.46 -9.54 -2.46
C ALA A 70 -9.91 -8.33 -1.62
N PHE A 71 -9.33 -7.16 -1.82
CA PHE A 71 -9.75 -5.92 -1.18
C PHE A 71 -11.20 -5.57 -1.53
N LYS A 72 -11.57 -5.60 -2.82
CA LYS A 72 -12.95 -5.37 -3.28
C LYS A 72 -13.92 -6.37 -2.64
N ALA A 73 -13.57 -7.64 -2.62
CA ALA A 73 -14.41 -8.69 -2.02
C ALA A 73 -14.57 -8.52 -0.50
N ALA A 74 -13.56 -8.03 0.19
CA ALA A 74 -13.57 -7.82 1.64
C ALA A 74 -14.29 -6.54 2.07
N THR A 75 -14.20 -5.47 1.28
CA THR A 75 -14.64 -4.11 1.67
C THR A 75 -15.84 -3.60 0.88
N GLY A 76 -16.08 -4.14 -0.32
CA GLY A 76 -17.07 -3.61 -1.27
C GLY A 76 -16.58 -2.36 -2.02
N VAL A 77 -15.37 -1.88 -1.76
CA VAL A 77 -14.78 -0.72 -2.46
C VAL A 77 -14.29 -1.15 -3.84
N GLU A 78 -14.65 -0.40 -4.85
CA GLU A 78 -14.13 -0.58 -6.20
C GLU A 78 -12.81 0.18 -6.37
N MET A 79 -11.78 -0.49 -6.90
CA MET A 79 -10.48 0.11 -7.12
C MET A 79 -10.13 0.06 -8.60
N ASN A 80 -10.05 1.23 -9.24
CA ASN A 80 -9.59 1.41 -10.61
C ASN A 80 -8.09 1.66 -10.60
N VAL A 81 -7.31 0.73 -11.12
CA VAL A 81 -5.84 0.82 -11.10
C VAL A 81 -5.32 1.17 -12.48
N PHE A 82 -4.50 2.22 -12.53
CA PHE A 82 -3.74 2.63 -13.72
C PHE A 82 -2.25 2.37 -13.49
N SER A 83 -1.62 1.70 -14.44
CA SER A 83 -0.17 1.47 -14.43
C SER A 83 0.48 2.34 -15.51
N GLU A 84 1.36 3.22 -15.09
CA GLU A 84 2.04 4.19 -15.95
C GLU A 84 3.54 3.93 -16.03
N SER A 85 4.23 4.50 -17.01
CA SER A 85 5.68 4.51 -17.00
C SER A 85 6.21 5.25 -15.77
N PHE A 86 7.41 4.91 -15.32
CA PHE A 86 8.00 5.56 -14.15
C PHE A 86 8.10 7.09 -14.34
N GLU A 87 8.44 7.52 -15.55
CA GLU A 87 8.61 8.91 -15.94
C GLU A 87 7.28 9.68 -15.95
N ASP A 88 6.17 8.99 -16.21
CA ASP A 88 4.84 9.61 -16.32
C ASP A 88 4.14 9.77 -14.97
N VAL A 89 4.55 9.02 -13.94
CA VAL A 89 3.88 9.05 -12.63
C VAL A 89 3.89 10.45 -12.03
N GLN A 90 5.06 11.11 -11.99
CA GLN A 90 5.17 12.42 -11.37
C GLN A 90 4.42 13.53 -12.13
N PRO A 91 4.53 13.66 -13.48
CA PRO A 91 3.73 14.62 -14.23
C PRO A 91 2.23 14.44 -14.04
N LYS A 92 1.73 13.19 -14.10
CA LYS A 92 0.30 12.91 -13.93
C LYS A 92 -0.18 13.17 -12.50
N ALA A 93 0.63 12.83 -11.50
CA ALA A 93 0.36 13.18 -10.11
C ALA A 93 0.30 14.70 -9.91
N SER A 94 1.19 15.45 -10.57
CA SER A 94 1.20 16.91 -10.54
C SER A 94 -0.09 17.50 -11.12
N VAL A 95 -0.56 16.95 -12.24
CA VAL A 95 -1.85 17.38 -12.82
C VAL A 95 -2.99 17.10 -11.86
N ALA A 96 -3.08 15.88 -11.30
CA ALA A 96 -4.14 15.51 -10.36
C ALA A 96 -4.11 16.41 -9.09
N ALA A 97 -2.94 16.67 -8.52
CA ALA A 97 -2.78 17.54 -7.36
C ALA A 97 -3.23 18.98 -7.64
N ASN A 98 -2.87 19.53 -8.80
CA ASN A 98 -3.23 20.91 -9.16
C ASN A 98 -4.69 21.07 -9.56
N THR A 99 -5.31 20.03 -10.13
CA THR A 99 -6.74 20.07 -10.53
C THR A 99 -7.67 19.60 -9.43
N GLY A 100 -7.17 18.95 -8.40
CA GLY A 100 -7.97 18.33 -7.34
C GLY A 100 -8.89 17.21 -7.85
N SER A 101 -8.50 16.52 -8.92
CA SER A 101 -9.35 15.53 -9.57
C SER A 101 -8.54 14.41 -10.26
N GLY A 102 -9.21 13.29 -10.52
CA GLY A 102 -8.71 12.20 -11.34
C GLY A 102 -8.05 11.06 -10.58
N LEU A 103 -7.25 11.32 -9.57
CA LEU A 103 -6.53 10.30 -8.81
C LEU A 103 -6.78 10.48 -7.30
N ASP A 104 -7.15 9.39 -6.63
CA ASP A 104 -7.31 9.36 -5.18
C ASP A 104 -6.03 8.90 -4.48
N VAL A 105 -5.30 7.97 -5.09
CA VAL A 105 -4.06 7.42 -4.54
C VAL A 105 -3.00 7.34 -5.63
N VAL A 106 -1.80 7.80 -5.30
CA VAL A 106 -0.63 7.70 -6.18
C VAL A 106 0.49 6.94 -5.48
N TRP A 107 0.95 5.88 -6.11
CA TRP A 107 2.15 5.17 -5.67
C TRP A 107 3.36 5.74 -6.39
N GLY A 108 3.94 6.76 -5.83
CA GLY A 108 5.09 7.49 -6.36
C GLY A 108 6.35 7.35 -5.50
N LEU A 109 7.34 8.16 -5.82
CA LEU A 109 8.54 8.30 -4.99
C LEU A 109 8.21 8.96 -3.64
N HIS A 110 9.02 8.67 -2.64
CA HIS A 110 8.88 9.23 -1.28
C HIS A 110 8.95 10.78 -1.24
N THR A 111 9.55 11.41 -2.25
CA THR A 111 9.61 12.87 -2.39
C THR A 111 8.32 13.49 -2.94
N LEU A 112 7.43 12.68 -3.53
CA LEU A 112 6.24 13.19 -4.20
C LEU A 112 5.31 13.99 -3.26
N PRO A 113 5.01 13.54 -2.03
CA PRO A 113 4.17 14.30 -1.11
C PRO A 113 4.74 15.67 -0.74
N GLN A 114 6.07 15.80 -0.71
CA GLN A 114 6.77 17.05 -0.39
C GLN A 114 6.60 18.12 -1.47
N LEU A 115 6.28 17.72 -2.70
CA LEU A 115 6.00 18.67 -3.79
C LEU A 115 4.58 19.26 -3.70
N PHE A 116 3.67 18.59 -2.98
CA PHE A 116 2.26 18.97 -2.92
C PHE A 116 1.70 18.92 -1.49
N PRO A 117 2.35 19.56 -0.51
CA PRO A 117 2.01 19.38 0.92
C PRO A 117 0.59 19.83 1.28
N SER A 118 0.02 20.77 0.52
CA SER A 118 -1.36 21.25 0.74
C SER A 118 -2.43 20.47 -0.03
N GLN A 119 -2.02 19.60 -0.93
CA GLN A 119 -2.92 18.82 -1.80
C GLN A 119 -2.99 17.32 -1.38
N VAL A 120 -2.13 16.88 -0.48
CA VAL A 120 -2.13 15.50 0.01
C VAL A 120 -2.70 15.43 1.43
N LEU A 121 -3.38 14.34 1.73
CA LEU A 121 -3.89 14.08 3.07
C LEU A 121 -2.79 13.50 3.96
N PRO A 122 -2.63 14.00 5.19
CA PRO A 122 -1.73 13.39 6.15
C PRO A 122 -2.24 11.99 6.53
N MET A 123 -1.34 11.00 6.52
CA MET A 123 -1.66 9.60 6.83
C MET A 123 -1.04 9.13 8.16
N ASN A 124 -0.84 10.06 9.10
CA ASN A 124 -0.16 9.77 10.36
C ASN A 124 -0.91 8.74 11.21
N ASP A 125 -2.23 8.81 11.25
CA ASP A 125 -3.09 7.87 11.96
C ASP A 125 -2.96 6.44 11.41
N VAL A 126 -2.92 6.29 10.09
CA VAL A 126 -2.70 5.00 9.43
C VAL A 126 -1.28 4.49 9.69
N ALA A 127 -0.28 5.37 9.57
CA ALA A 127 1.11 5.03 9.83
C ALA A 127 1.31 4.59 11.29
N ASP A 128 0.73 5.29 12.25
CA ASP A 128 0.80 4.95 13.67
C ASP A 128 0.11 3.61 13.97
N TYR A 129 -1.07 3.38 13.38
CA TYR A 129 -1.77 2.10 13.50
C TYR A 129 -0.92 0.94 12.98
N LEU A 130 -0.37 1.07 11.77
CA LEU A 130 0.46 0.04 11.16
C LEU A 130 1.76 -0.17 11.94
N GLY A 131 2.40 0.92 12.38
CA GLY A 131 3.60 0.84 13.21
C GLY A 131 3.36 0.07 14.50
N LYS A 132 2.28 0.37 15.24
CA LYS A 132 1.89 -0.36 16.45
C LYS A 132 1.60 -1.84 16.17
N LYS A 133 0.92 -2.12 15.07
CA LYS A 133 0.52 -3.48 14.70
C LYS A 133 1.70 -4.37 14.28
N TYR A 134 2.70 -3.81 13.61
CA TYR A 134 3.78 -4.57 13.00
C TYR A 134 5.16 -4.35 13.63
N GLY A 135 5.24 -3.73 14.80
CA GLY A 135 6.47 -3.62 15.58
C GLY A 135 7.32 -2.37 15.29
N GLY A 136 6.73 -1.38 14.65
CA GLY A 136 7.37 -0.08 14.39
C GLY A 136 7.87 0.10 12.97
N TRP A 137 8.44 1.27 12.72
CA TRP A 137 9.06 1.66 11.47
C TRP A 137 10.59 1.62 11.58
N THR A 138 11.27 1.32 10.51
CA THR A 138 12.72 1.45 10.46
C THR A 138 13.13 2.92 10.52
N ASP A 139 14.36 3.20 10.98
CA ASP A 139 14.88 4.57 11.04
C ASP A 139 14.86 5.24 9.66
N ALA A 140 15.23 4.51 8.61
CA ALA A 140 15.17 5.00 7.23
C ALA A 140 13.76 5.42 6.83
N ALA A 141 12.75 4.60 7.10
CA ALA A 141 11.36 4.93 6.80
C ALA A 141 10.88 6.15 7.62
N SER A 142 11.27 6.22 8.89
CA SER A 142 10.90 7.34 9.78
C SER A 142 11.48 8.67 9.30
N VAL A 143 12.71 8.68 8.79
CA VAL A 143 13.36 9.90 8.28
C VAL A 143 12.77 10.34 6.93
N THR A 144 12.46 9.39 6.04
CA THR A 144 11.99 9.72 4.69
C THR A 144 10.50 10.02 4.60
N CYS A 145 9.68 9.49 5.51
CA CYS A 145 8.22 9.57 5.43
C CYS A 145 7.58 10.51 6.47
N LYS A 146 8.31 10.92 7.50
CA LYS A 146 7.83 11.95 8.43
C LYS A 146 8.13 13.35 7.89
N GLN A 147 7.09 14.14 7.78
CA GLN A 147 7.17 15.58 7.55
C GLN A 147 6.94 16.35 8.85
#